data_109e880ad30e590cb4148d44338fbe7d
#
_entry.id   109e880ad30e590cb4148d44338fbe7d
#
_cell.length_a   1.000
_cell.length_b   1.000
_cell.length_c   1.000
_cell.angle_alpha   90.00
_cell.angle_beta   90.00
_cell.angle_gamma   90.00
#
_symmetry.space_group_name_H-M   'P 1'
#
loop_
_entity.id
_entity.type
_entity.pdbx_description
1 polymer ?
#
loop_
_entity_poly.entity_id
_entity_poly.type
_entity_poly.pdbx_seq_one_letter_code
_entity_poly.pdbx_strand_id
1 'polypeptide(L)'
;MEIPSFNSLIEKSIIKNWQDDALTDFKGATLQYHDVARKIEKLHILFENSGLQKGDKVALCGRNSASWAVAFLATLTYGAVAVPILHEFTADQIHNIVNHSEAKLLFVGDYVATIIDATKMPDLEGIIYIPDYSLLISRTDSLTYAREHLNEMFGKKYPKYFRKEHVQYYKEQNPDELALINYTSGTTGFSKGVMIPYRALWSNYDFAKHVMSDAVKPQSNIISILPMAHMYGMSFEFLFEFLHGCHVFYLTRVPSPAIIAKAFAEVKPAIIIAVPLVIEKIIRKRVFPKIQNNKMRLLLNMPLVSKKVNQKIREQVENAFGGNFYEIIIGGAAFNQEVESFLKRIDFPYT
;
A
#
# COMPACT_ATOMS: atom_id res chain seq x y z
N MET A 1 10.15 -10.96 -25.23
CA MET A 1 10.25 -11.57 -23.87
C MET A 1 8.83 -11.84 -23.42
N GLU A 2 8.51 -13.07 -23.02
CA GLU A 2 7.17 -13.42 -22.56
C GLU A 2 6.95 -12.78 -21.18
N ILE A 3 5.86 -12.03 -21.02
CA ILE A 3 5.51 -11.39 -19.74
C ILE A 3 4.94 -12.48 -18.82
N PRO A 4 5.57 -12.78 -17.68
CA PRO A 4 5.03 -13.78 -16.77
C PRO A 4 3.74 -13.28 -16.12
N SER A 5 2.86 -14.19 -15.71
CA SER A 5 1.67 -13.85 -14.94
C SER A 5 2.02 -13.09 -13.68
N PHE A 6 1.39 -11.93 -13.47
CA PHE A 6 1.61 -11.09 -12.29
C PHE A 6 1.19 -11.84 -11.01
N ASN A 7 0.07 -12.55 -11.06
CA ASN A 7 -0.38 -13.36 -9.93
C ASN A 7 0.58 -14.52 -9.62
N SER A 8 1.32 -15.04 -10.62
CA SER A 8 2.41 -15.98 -10.38
C SER A 8 3.59 -15.37 -9.61
N LEU A 9 3.84 -14.04 -9.75
CA LEU A 9 4.85 -13.37 -8.94
C LEU A 9 4.42 -13.28 -7.47
N ILE A 10 3.13 -12.98 -7.21
CA ILE A 10 2.56 -12.97 -5.85
C ILE A 10 2.69 -14.37 -5.22
N GLU A 11 2.28 -15.41 -5.94
CA GLU A 11 2.39 -16.81 -5.51
C GLU A 11 3.84 -17.18 -5.15
N LYS A 12 4.78 -16.90 -6.05
CA LYS A 12 6.22 -17.18 -5.84
C LYS A 12 6.79 -16.44 -4.65
N SER A 13 6.45 -15.15 -4.47
CA SER A 13 6.92 -14.37 -3.34
C SER A 13 6.45 -14.95 -2.01
N ILE A 14 5.16 -15.29 -1.92
CA ILE A 14 4.58 -15.91 -0.72
C ILE A 14 5.24 -17.25 -0.41
N ILE A 15 5.39 -18.13 -1.38
CA ILE A 15 6.00 -19.46 -1.20
C ILE A 15 7.46 -19.34 -0.77
N LYS A 16 8.21 -18.42 -1.38
CA LYS A 16 9.63 -18.23 -1.11
C LYS A 16 9.89 -17.68 0.30
N ASN A 17 9.07 -16.71 0.73
CA ASN A 17 9.28 -15.99 2.00
C ASN A 17 8.33 -16.49 3.11
N TRP A 18 7.85 -17.71 3.04
CA TRP A 18 6.75 -18.31 3.81
C TRP A 18 6.73 -17.98 5.31
N GLN A 19 7.88 -17.99 5.97
CA GLN A 19 8.03 -17.74 7.41
C GLN A 19 8.53 -16.33 7.75
N ASP A 20 8.76 -15.50 6.73
CA ASP A 20 9.24 -14.14 6.94
C ASP A 20 8.08 -13.21 7.28
N ASP A 21 8.37 -12.13 8.02
CA ASP A 21 7.41 -11.08 8.28
C ASP A 21 7.07 -10.33 6.98
N ALA A 22 5.79 -10.12 6.72
CA ALA A 22 5.30 -9.53 5.47
C ALA A 22 4.68 -8.16 5.68
N LEU A 23 3.62 -8.09 6.50
CA LEU A 23 2.78 -6.90 6.65
C LEU A 23 2.55 -6.63 8.13
N THR A 24 2.81 -5.39 8.57
CA THR A 24 2.60 -4.97 9.96
C THR A 24 1.80 -3.67 10.01
N ASP A 25 0.73 -3.64 10.78
CA ASP A 25 0.11 -2.40 11.21
C ASP A 25 1.00 -1.78 12.29
N PHE A 26 1.55 -0.59 12.05
CA PHE A 26 2.49 0.04 12.98
C PHE A 26 1.91 0.15 14.39
N LYS A 27 2.58 -0.45 15.37
CA LYS A 27 2.10 -0.67 16.75
C LYS A 27 0.95 -1.67 16.88
N GLY A 28 0.69 -2.46 15.87
CA GLY A 28 -0.31 -3.52 15.83
C GLY A 28 0.29 -4.89 15.54
N ALA A 29 -0.53 -5.76 14.96
CA ALA A 29 -0.14 -7.13 14.64
C ALA A 29 0.73 -7.20 13.38
N THR A 30 1.63 -8.18 13.36
CA THR A 30 2.40 -8.59 12.19
C THR A 30 1.79 -9.84 11.56
N LEU A 31 1.69 -9.84 10.25
CA LEU A 31 1.36 -11.02 9.43
C LEU A 31 2.63 -11.49 8.74
N GLN A 32 2.95 -12.76 8.88
CA GLN A 32 3.94 -13.42 8.06
C GLN A 32 3.36 -13.76 6.68
N TYR A 33 4.21 -14.06 5.70
CA TYR A 33 3.74 -14.40 4.34
C TYR A 33 2.76 -15.58 4.35
N HIS A 34 2.93 -16.56 5.23
CA HIS A 34 1.97 -17.67 5.37
C HIS A 34 0.63 -17.23 5.97
N ASP A 35 0.61 -16.21 6.84
CA ASP A 35 -0.64 -15.65 7.35
C ASP A 35 -1.40 -14.89 6.27
N VAL A 36 -0.66 -14.14 5.44
CA VAL A 36 -1.22 -13.47 4.26
C VAL A 36 -1.85 -14.51 3.33
N ALA A 37 -1.11 -15.58 2.98
CA ALA A 37 -1.63 -16.67 2.15
C ALA A 37 -2.91 -17.29 2.70
N ARG A 38 -2.93 -17.61 4.00
CA ARG A 38 -4.10 -18.18 4.67
C ARG A 38 -5.31 -17.24 4.66
N LYS A 39 -5.08 -15.92 4.83
CA LYS A 39 -6.14 -14.92 4.77
C LYS A 39 -6.67 -14.75 3.34
N ILE A 40 -5.78 -14.71 2.34
CA ILE A 40 -6.15 -14.70 0.92
C ILE A 40 -7.04 -15.90 0.61
N GLU A 41 -6.61 -17.09 1.00
CA GLU A 41 -7.38 -18.32 0.76
C GLU A 41 -8.78 -18.30 1.41
N LYS A 42 -8.88 -17.77 2.63
CA LYS A 42 -10.19 -17.58 3.27
C LYS A 42 -11.08 -16.61 2.47
N LEU A 43 -10.52 -15.53 1.95
CA LEU A 43 -11.27 -14.61 1.10
C LEU A 43 -11.63 -15.24 -0.25
N HIS A 44 -10.78 -16.08 -0.84
CA HIS A 44 -11.13 -16.85 -2.03
C HIS A 44 -12.32 -17.79 -1.78
N ILE A 45 -12.33 -18.51 -0.65
CA ILE A 45 -13.46 -19.34 -0.25
C ILE A 45 -14.74 -18.51 -0.07
N LEU A 46 -14.63 -17.32 0.54
CA LEU A 46 -15.75 -16.40 0.67
C LEU A 46 -16.26 -15.96 -0.72
N PHE A 47 -15.38 -15.53 -1.62
CA PHE A 47 -15.73 -15.08 -2.97
C PHE A 47 -16.38 -16.20 -3.80
N GLU A 48 -15.79 -17.39 -3.80
CA GLU A 48 -16.31 -18.57 -4.51
C GLU A 48 -17.72 -18.93 -4.04
N ASN A 49 -17.94 -18.99 -2.72
CA ASN A 49 -19.22 -19.42 -2.15
C ASN A 49 -20.26 -18.28 -2.10
N SER A 50 -19.86 -17.01 -2.25
CA SER A 50 -20.79 -15.90 -2.46
C SER A 50 -21.30 -15.79 -3.89
N GLY A 51 -20.67 -16.52 -4.83
CA GLY A 51 -21.03 -16.47 -6.25
C GLY A 51 -20.26 -15.41 -7.06
N LEU A 52 -19.24 -14.76 -6.47
CA LEU A 52 -18.38 -13.82 -7.18
C LEU A 52 -17.66 -14.54 -8.35
N GLN A 53 -17.70 -13.93 -9.53
CA GLN A 53 -17.07 -14.47 -10.73
C GLN A 53 -15.74 -13.77 -11.04
N LYS A 54 -14.89 -14.43 -11.82
CA LYS A 54 -13.71 -13.79 -12.43
C LYS A 54 -14.14 -12.61 -13.29
N GLY A 55 -13.41 -11.48 -13.14
CA GLY A 55 -13.74 -10.22 -13.81
C GLY A 55 -14.79 -9.36 -13.10
N ASP A 56 -15.50 -9.88 -12.09
CA ASP A 56 -16.33 -9.06 -11.23
C ASP A 56 -15.49 -8.04 -10.46
N LYS A 57 -16.06 -6.89 -10.18
CA LYS A 57 -15.35 -5.79 -9.51
C LYS A 57 -15.57 -5.84 -8.01
N VAL A 58 -14.47 -5.67 -7.28
CA VAL A 58 -14.43 -5.57 -5.82
C VAL A 58 -13.83 -4.24 -5.43
N ALA A 59 -14.63 -3.37 -4.82
CA ALA A 59 -14.18 -2.07 -4.36
C ALA A 59 -13.54 -2.15 -2.97
N LEU A 60 -12.49 -1.33 -2.75
CA LEU A 60 -11.77 -1.25 -1.48
C LEU A 60 -11.59 0.22 -1.09
N CYS A 61 -12.17 0.65 0.02
CA CYS A 61 -12.11 2.02 0.50
C CYS A 61 -11.75 2.06 1.99
N GLY A 62 -10.51 2.35 2.29
CA GLY A 62 -10.00 2.38 3.67
C GLY A 62 -8.59 2.92 3.74
N ARG A 63 -8.11 3.18 4.96
CA ARG A 63 -6.72 3.55 5.18
C ARG A 63 -5.80 2.36 4.95
N ASN A 64 -4.53 2.66 4.69
CA ASN A 64 -3.50 1.64 4.60
C ASN A 64 -3.51 0.75 5.85
N SER A 65 -3.56 -0.56 5.61
CA SER A 65 -3.46 -1.58 6.67
C SER A 65 -3.10 -2.93 6.08
N ALA A 66 -2.59 -3.83 6.89
CA ALA A 66 -2.31 -5.21 6.50
C ALA A 66 -3.58 -5.92 5.98
N SER A 67 -4.74 -5.66 6.60
CA SER A 67 -6.01 -6.23 6.13
C SER A 67 -6.46 -5.65 4.79
N TRP A 68 -6.24 -4.35 4.53
CA TRP A 68 -6.50 -3.77 3.21
C TRP A 68 -5.63 -4.43 2.13
N ALA A 69 -4.33 -4.58 2.42
CA ALA A 69 -3.38 -5.23 1.52
C ALA A 69 -3.79 -6.68 1.18
N VAL A 70 -4.19 -7.44 2.20
CA VAL A 70 -4.68 -8.82 2.01
C VAL A 70 -5.95 -8.86 1.15
N ALA A 71 -6.93 -7.97 1.39
CA ALA A 71 -8.15 -7.91 0.59
C ALA A 71 -7.86 -7.55 -0.88
N PHE A 72 -6.92 -6.62 -1.12
CA PHE A 72 -6.48 -6.27 -2.46
C PHE A 72 -5.78 -7.44 -3.17
N LEU A 73 -4.82 -8.10 -2.50
CA LEU A 73 -4.14 -9.28 -3.05
C LEU A 73 -5.11 -10.43 -3.32
N ALA A 74 -6.06 -10.66 -2.41
CA ALA A 74 -7.10 -11.68 -2.59
C ALA A 74 -7.96 -11.40 -3.83
N THR A 75 -8.32 -10.14 -4.05
CA THR A 75 -9.09 -9.72 -5.24
C THR A 75 -8.33 -10.03 -6.53
N LEU A 76 -7.07 -9.60 -6.64
CA LEU A 76 -6.24 -9.87 -7.83
C LEU A 76 -6.02 -11.37 -8.04
N THR A 77 -5.64 -12.08 -6.98
CA THR A 77 -5.28 -13.50 -7.06
C THR A 77 -6.48 -14.43 -7.21
N TYR A 78 -7.68 -13.93 -7.01
CA TYR A 78 -8.93 -14.61 -7.38
C TYR A 78 -9.26 -14.46 -8.88
N GLY A 79 -8.72 -13.42 -9.53
CA GLY A 79 -9.06 -13.02 -10.89
C GLY A 79 -10.24 -12.05 -10.96
N ALA A 80 -10.60 -11.45 -9.83
CA ALA A 80 -11.53 -10.32 -9.79
C ALA A 80 -10.79 -9.00 -10.05
N VAL A 81 -11.52 -7.96 -10.44
CA VAL A 81 -10.98 -6.64 -10.75
C VAL A 81 -11.04 -5.77 -9.50
N ALA A 82 -9.90 -5.29 -9.03
CA ALA A 82 -9.86 -4.40 -7.89
C ALA A 82 -10.28 -2.97 -8.25
N VAL A 83 -11.05 -2.31 -7.37
CA VAL A 83 -11.41 -0.90 -7.49
C VAL A 83 -10.96 -0.17 -6.22
N PRO A 84 -9.68 0.19 -6.13
CA PRO A 84 -9.15 0.91 -4.98
C PRO A 84 -9.68 2.35 -4.98
N ILE A 85 -10.29 2.76 -3.87
CA ILE A 85 -10.92 4.07 -3.68
C ILE A 85 -10.19 4.81 -2.55
N LEU A 86 -9.81 6.07 -2.80
CA LEU A 86 -9.19 6.92 -1.79
C LEU A 86 -10.18 7.16 -0.63
N HIS A 87 -9.74 6.89 0.58
CA HIS A 87 -10.57 7.04 1.79
C HIS A 87 -10.89 8.50 2.15
N GLU A 88 -10.20 9.46 1.53
CA GLU A 88 -10.48 10.88 1.64
C GLU A 88 -11.63 11.37 0.75
N PHE A 89 -12.12 10.54 -0.15
CA PHE A 89 -13.27 10.88 -0.99
C PHE A 89 -14.55 11.04 -0.15
N THR A 90 -15.42 11.93 -0.59
CA THR A 90 -16.74 12.11 0.04
C THR A 90 -17.61 10.87 -0.16
N ALA A 91 -18.62 10.70 0.69
CA ALA A 91 -19.57 9.59 0.57
C ALA A 91 -20.18 9.51 -0.84
N ASP A 92 -20.61 10.64 -1.42
CA ASP A 92 -21.20 10.67 -2.76
C ASP A 92 -20.20 10.28 -3.85
N GLN A 93 -18.93 10.64 -3.72
CA GLN A 93 -17.88 10.19 -4.64
C GLN A 93 -17.67 8.67 -4.54
N ILE A 94 -17.66 8.12 -3.32
CA ILE A 94 -17.54 6.68 -3.09
C ILE A 94 -18.73 5.93 -3.70
N HIS A 95 -19.96 6.38 -3.43
CA HIS A 95 -21.18 5.78 -4.00
C HIS A 95 -21.15 5.80 -5.53
N ASN A 96 -20.78 6.93 -6.13
CA ASN A 96 -20.69 7.07 -7.59
C ASN A 96 -19.63 6.13 -8.19
N ILE A 97 -18.48 5.96 -7.54
CA ILE A 97 -17.42 5.05 -8.02
C ILE A 97 -17.88 3.59 -7.92
N VAL A 98 -18.49 3.21 -6.81
CA VAL A 98 -19.01 1.84 -6.62
C VAL A 98 -20.05 1.51 -7.70
N ASN A 99 -21.01 2.41 -7.92
CA ASN A 99 -22.03 2.22 -8.95
C ASN A 99 -21.45 2.23 -10.36
N HIS A 100 -20.59 3.20 -10.70
CA HIS A 100 -19.98 3.32 -12.03
C HIS A 100 -19.07 2.14 -12.37
N SER A 101 -18.38 1.59 -11.39
CA SER A 101 -17.54 0.41 -11.58
C SER A 101 -18.33 -0.90 -11.61
N GLU A 102 -19.63 -0.86 -11.25
CA GLU A 102 -20.47 -2.06 -11.08
C GLU A 102 -19.88 -3.04 -10.06
N ALA A 103 -19.31 -2.50 -8.97
CA ALA A 103 -18.69 -3.34 -7.95
C ALA A 103 -19.73 -4.22 -7.25
N LYS A 104 -19.43 -5.51 -7.11
CA LYS A 104 -20.30 -6.49 -6.43
C LYS A 104 -20.11 -6.47 -4.92
N LEU A 105 -18.87 -6.29 -4.47
CA LEU A 105 -18.50 -6.21 -3.07
C LEU A 105 -17.74 -4.91 -2.80
N LEU A 106 -17.91 -4.37 -1.59
CA LEU A 106 -17.21 -3.20 -1.11
C LEU A 106 -16.54 -3.51 0.24
N PHE A 107 -15.22 -3.47 0.29
CA PHE A 107 -14.47 -3.50 1.54
C PHE A 107 -14.31 -2.08 2.09
N VAL A 108 -14.67 -1.86 3.36
CA VAL A 108 -14.63 -0.53 3.98
C VAL A 108 -13.82 -0.51 5.27
N GLY A 109 -13.03 0.56 5.46
CA GLY A 109 -12.36 0.85 6.73
C GLY A 109 -13.25 1.62 7.71
N ASP A 110 -12.78 1.79 8.95
CA ASP A 110 -13.53 2.37 10.08
C ASP A 110 -14.29 3.65 9.74
N TYR A 111 -13.56 4.66 9.25
CA TYR A 111 -14.17 5.96 8.94
C TYR A 111 -15.16 5.85 7.77
N VAL A 112 -14.80 5.12 6.73
CA VAL A 112 -15.66 4.99 5.54
C VAL A 112 -16.98 4.31 5.89
N ALA A 113 -16.95 3.29 6.75
CA ALA A 113 -18.14 2.60 7.23
C ALA A 113 -19.15 3.54 7.91
N THR A 114 -18.69 4.66 8.48
CA THR A 114 -19.57 5.62 9.18
C THR A 114 -20.20 6.66 8.27
N ILE A 115 -19.71 6.85 7.05
CA ILE A 115 -20.15 7.92 6.16
C ILE A 115 -20.94 7.42 4.94
N ILE A 116 -20.81 6.15 4.55
CA ILE A 116 -21.48 5.61 3.37
C ILE A 116 -22.94 5.26 3.67
N ASP A 117 -23.78 5.40 2.64
CA ASP A 117 -25.18 4.99 2.63
C ASP A 117 -25.36 3.88 1.59
N ALA A 118 -25.57 2.66 2.07
CA ALA A 118 -25.75 1.49 1.20
C ALA A 118 -26.97 1.56 0.29
N THR A 119 -27.99 2.35 0.63
CA THR A 119 -29.19 2.53 -0.21
C THR A 119 -28.85 3.25 -1.53
N LYS A 120 -27.76 4.02 -1.55
CA LYS A 120 -27.25 4.70 -2.74
C LYS A 120 -26.43 3.81 -3.67
N MET A 121 -26.18 2.55 -3.28
CA MET A 121 -25.45 1.54 -4.06
C MET A 121 -26.33 0.29 -4.25
N PRO A 122 -27.39 0.36 -5.10
CA PRO A 122 -28.42 -0.67 -5.18
C PRO A 122 -27.91 -2.02 -5.68
N ASP A 123 -26.93 -2.04 -6.59
CA ASP A 123 -26.42 -3.26 -7.22
C ASP A 123 -25.30 -3.95 -6.42
N LEU A 124 -24.88 -3.34 -5.31
CA LEU A 124 -23.86 -3.89 -4.42
C LEU A 124 -24.44 -5.07 -3.62
N GLU A 125 -23.82 -6.23 -3.69
CA GLU A 125 -24.27 -7.45 -3.01
C GLU A 125 -23.86 -7.50 -1.53
N GLY A 126 -22.76 -6.84 -1.16
CA GLY A 126 -22.33 -6.79 0.23
C GLY A 126 -21.28 -5.76 0.56
N ILE A 127 -21.25 -5.39 1.85
CA ILE A 127 -20.24 -4.52 2.43
C ILE A 127 -19.49 -5.30 3.52
N ILE A 128 -18.16 -5.38 3.37
CA ILE A 128 -17.27 -6.14 4.24
C ILE A 128 -16.37 -5.17 5.00
N TYR A 129 -16.26 -5.34 6.31
CA TYR A 129 -15.41 -4.51 7.17
C TYR A 129 -13.95 -4.97 7.10
N ILE A 130 -13.04 -4.09 6.68
CA ILE A 130 -11.63 -4.44 6.43
C ILE A 130 -10.92 -5.02 7.66
N PRO A 131 -11.07 -4.49 8.90
CA PRO A 131 -10.28 -4.95 10.04
C PRO A 131 -10.40 -6.44 10.34
N ASP A 132 -11.58 -7.05 10.18
CA ASP A 132 -11.86 -8.44 10.56
C ASP A 132 -12.61 -9.24 9.50
N TYR A 133 -12.93 -8.61 8.37
CA TYR A 133 -13.73 -9.15 7.26
C TYR A 133 -15.15 -9.60 7.69
N SER A 134 -15.73 -8.97 8.72
CA SER A 134 -17.12 -9.15 9.06
C SER A 134 -18.04 -8.50 8.03
N LEU A 135 -19.25 -9.04 7.84
CA LEU A 135 -20.26 -8.43 7.00
C LEU A 135 -20.94 -7.29 7.77
N LEU A 136 -20.90 -6.08 7.19
CA LEU A 136 -21.75 -4.98 7.65
C LEU A 136 -23.11 -5.04 6.98
N ILE A 137 -23.13 -5.42 5.71
CA ILE A 137 -24.35 -5.61 4.91
C ILE A 137 -24.17 -6.84 4.03
N SER A 138 -25.21 -7.65 3.93
CA SER A 138 -25.33 -8.71 2.95
C SER A 138 -26.72 -8.63 2.31
N ARG A 139 -26.77 -8.73 0.98
CA ARG A 139 -28.00 -8.72 0.21
C ARG A 139 -28.28 -10.05 -0.50
N THR A 140 -27.39 -11.03 -0.31
CA THR A 140 -27.55 -12.37 -0.87
C THR A 140 -27.38 -13.43 0.21
N ASP A 141 -28.21 -14.48 0.16
CA ASP A 141 -28.11 -15.59 1.09
C ASP A 141 -26.77 -16.32 0.94
N SER A 142 -26.24 -16.40 -0.28
CA SER A 142 -24.95 -17.02 -0.57
C SER A 142 -23.78 -16.31 0.13
N LEU A 143 -23.75 -14.97 0.12
CA LEU A 143 -22.71 -14.20 0.80
C LEU A 143 -22.82 -14.34 2.33
N THR A 144 -24.04 -14.31 2.87
CA THR A 144 -24.30 -14.53 4.30
C THR A 144 -23.81 -15.91 4.72
N TYR A 145 -24.24 -16.94 4.01
CA TYR A 145 -23.83 -18.32 4.26
C TYR A 145 -22.31 -18.50 4.17
N ALA A 146 -21.70 -17.98 3.11
CA ALA A 146 -20.26 -18.08 2.89
C ALA A 146 -19.46 -17.44 4.05
N ARG A 147 -19.93 -16.31 4.60
CA ARG A 147 -19.24 -15.66 5.72
C ARG A 147 -19.45 -16.41 7.05
N GLU A 148 -20.65 -16.85 7.33
CA GLU A 148 -20.98 -17.59 8.57
C GLU A 148 -20.23 -18.92 8.67
N HIS A 149 -20.10 -19.65 7.55
CA HIS A 149 -19.47 -20.96 7.48
C HIS A 149 -18.01 -20.93 7.02
N LEU A 150 -17.39 -19.73 6.89
CA LEU A 150 -16.05 -19.57 6.33
C LEU A 150 -14.99 -20.44 6.99
N ASN A 151 -14.98 -20.48 8.33
CA ASN A 151 -14.00 -21.27 9.07
C ASN A 151 -14.24 -22.79 8.92
N GLU A 152 -15.51 -23.20 8.84
CA GLU A 152 -15.88 -24.59 8.59
C GLU A 152 -15.45 -25.04 7.18
N MET A 153 -15.76 -24.23 6.17
CA MET A 153 -15.36 -24.50 4.78
C MET A 153 -13.83 -24.55 4.63
N PHE A 154 -13.12 -23.62 5.27
CA PHE A 154 -11.66 -23.62 5.28
C PHE A 154 -11.12 -24.89 5.96
N GLY A 155 -11.68 -25.30 7.11
CA GLY A 155 -11.30 -26.51 7.82
C GLY A 155 -11.60 -27.79 7.03
N LYS A 156 -12.71 -27.84 6.29
CA LYS A 156 -13.02 -28.95 5.37
C LYS A 156 -12.05 -29.04 4.20
N LYS A 157 -11.69 -27.89 3.60
CA LYS A 157 -10.73 -27.83 2.49
C LYS A 157 -9.31 -28.20 2.93
N TYR A 158 -8.93 -27.83 4.16
CA TYR A 158 -7.60 -28.06 4.73
C TYR A 158 -7.68 -28.73 6.12
N PRO A 159 -8.02 -30.03 6.18
CA PRO A 159 -8.34 -30.72 7.44
C PRO A 159 -7.16 -30.90 8.39
N LYS A 160 -5.92 -30.82 7.90
CA LYS A 160 -4.71 -30.90 8.74
C LYS A 160 -4.08 -29.54 8.91
N TYR A 161 -3.47 -29.03 7.84
CA TYR A 161 -2.75 -27.75 7.84
C TYR A 161 -2.84 -27.09 6.46
N PHE A 162 -2.99 -25.78 6.43
CA PHE A 162 -2.74 -24.98 5.23
C PHE A 162 -1.21 -24.81 5.08
N ARG A 163 -0.66 -25.15 3.92
CA ARG A 163 0.77 -25.17 3.63
C ARG A 163 1.05 -24.43 2.33
N LYS A 164 2.33 -24.10 2.09
CA LYS A 164 2.76 -23.42 0.86
C LYS A 164 2.41 -24.16 -0.44
N GLU A 165 2.34 -25.49 -0.40
CA GLU A 165 1.94 -26.34 -1.54
C GLU A 165 0.46 -26.16 -1.94
N HIS A 166 -0.36 -25.58 -1.05
CA HIS A 166 -1.76 -25.29 -1.32
C HIS A 166 -1.96 -23.90 -1.96
N VAL A 167 -0.91 -23.08 -1.99
CA VAL A 167 -0.98 -21.74 -2.59
C VAL A 167 -1.02 -21.89 -4.11
N GLN A 168 -2.21 -21.65 -4.66
CA GLN A 168 -2.47 -21.68 -6.10
C GLN A 168 -3.42 -20.55 -6.43
N TYR A 169 -2.94 -19.60 -7.21
CA TYR A 169 -3.70 -18.42 -7.58
C TYR A 169 -4.12 -18.43 -9.03
N TYR A 170 -5.15 -17.65 -9.33
CA TYR A 170 -5.54 -17.39 -10.70
C TYR A 170 -4.34 -16.87 -11.50
N LYS A 171 -4.14 -17.40 -12.68
CA LYS A 171 -3.11 -16.94 -13.62
C LYS A 171 -3.81 -16.36 -14.84
N GLU A 172 -3.62 -15.08 -15.04
CA GLU A 172 -4.13 -14.41 -16.22
C GLU A 172 -3.55 -15.08 -17.48
N GLN A 173 -4.42 -15.37 -18.42
CA GLN A 173 -4.05 -16.03 -19.70
C GLN A 173 -3.50 -15.00 -20.68
N ASN A 174 -3.96 -13.75 -20.57
CA ASN A 174 -3.53 -12.62 -21.37
C ASN A 174 -3.03 -11.49 -20.44
N PRO A 175 -1.81 -10.96 -20.63
CA PRO A 175 -1.31 -9.82 -19.88
C PRO A 175 -2.19 -8.56 -19.96
N ASP A 176 -3.04 -8.46 -20.99
CA ASP A 176 -3.98 -7.34 -21.17
C ASP A 176 -5.29 -7.51 -20.39
N GLU A 177 -5.49 -8.62 -19.66
CA GLU A 177 -6.62 -8.74 -18.75
C GLU A 177 -6.62 -7.62 -17.72
N LEU A 178 -7.83 -7.11 -17.43
CA LEU A 178 -8.01 -6.02 -16.49
C LEU A 178 -7.72 -6.48 -15.07
N ALA A 179 -6.74 -5.84 -14.42
CA ALA A 179 -6.38 -6.12 -13.03
C ALA A 179 -7.12 -5.20 -12.05
N LEU A 180 -7.17 -3.90 -12.38
CA LEU A 180 -7.82 -2.92 -11.52
C LEU A 180 -8.34 -1.70 -12.31
N ILE A 181 -9.28 -0.96 -11.69
CA ILE A 181 -9.77 0.33 -12.17
C ILE A 181 -9.42 1.38 -11.11
N ASN A 182 -8.50 2.29 -11.46
CA ASN A 182 -8.10 3.36 -10.54
C ASN A 182 -8.81 4.66 -10.89
N TYR A 183 -9.52 5.24 -9.91
CA TYR A 183 -10.28 6.46 -10.12
C TYR A 183 -9.45 7.69 -9.75
N THR A 184 -9.40 8.64 -10.68
CA THR A 184 -8.76 9.95 -10.48
C THR A 184 -9.81 11.03 -10.30
N SER A 185 -9.50 12.05 -9.47
CA SER A 185 -10.32 13.25 -9.37
C SER A 185 -10.28 14.00 -10.71
N GLY A 186 -11.34 13.87 -11.50
CA GLY A 186 -11.44 14.58 -12.78
C GLY A 186 -11.58 16.09 -12.56
N THR A 187 -10.93 16.90 -13.39
CA THR A 187 -11.07 18.36 -13.41
C THR A 187 -12.51 18.82 -13.74
N THR A 188 -13.33 17.92 -14.26
CA THR A 188 -14.74 18.15 -14.66
C THR A 188 -15.76 17.74 -13.59
N GLY A 189 -15.34 17.42 -12.36
CA GLY A 189 -16.23 17.01 -11.26
C GLY A 189 -16.62 15.53 -11.24
N PHE A 190 -16.43 14.79 -12.33
CA PHE A 190 -16.67 13.35 -12.39
C PHE A 190 -15.33 12.58 -12.30
N SER A 191 -15.28 11.59 -11.41
CA SER A 191 -14.13 10.69 -11.33
C SER A 191 -14.03 9.83 -12.59
N LYS A 192 -12.84 9.73 -13.18
CA LYS A 192 -12.57 8.88 -14.34
C LYS A 192 -11.91 7.59 -13.89
N GLY A 193 -12.45 6.44 -14.28
CA GLY A 193 -11.86 5.13 -14.03
C GLY A 193 -10.81 4.78 -15.08
N VAL A 194 -9.54 4.73 -14.69
CA VAL A 194 -8.44 4.29 -15.54
C VAL A 194 -8.33 2.78 -15.44
N MET A 195 -8.53 2.11 -16.56
CA MET A 195 -8.43 0.65 -16.67
C MET A 195 -6.95 0.22 -16.73
N ILE A 196 -6.50 -0.55 -15.75
CA ILE A 196 -5.11 -0.95 -15.62
C ILE A 196 -5.00 -2.47 -15.76
N PRO A 197 -4.38 -2.98 -16.85
CA PRO A 197 -4.18 -4.40 -17.07
C PRO A 197 -3.02 -4.95 -16.22
N TYR A 198 -2.96 -6.28 -16.07
CA TYR A 198 -1.89 -6.96 -15.34
C TYR A 198 -0.49 -6.64 -15.88
N ARG A 199 -0.32 -6.46 -17.22
CA ARG A 199 0.97 -6.06 -17.80
C ARG A 199 1.50 -4.72 -17.26
N ALA A 200 0.60 -3.79 -16.90
CA ALA A 200 1.02 -2.51 -16.35
C ALA A 200 1.55 -2.66 -14.92
N LEU A 201 0.94 -3.53 -14.10
CA LEU A 201 1.45 -3.88 -12.78
C LEU A 201 2.80 -4.59 -12.88
N TRP A 202 2.93 -5.53 -13.82
CA TRP A 202 4.18 -6.21 -14.10
C TRP A 202 5.29 -5.24 -14.52
N SER A 203 4.98 -4.30 -15.42
CA SER A 203 5.95 -3.30 -15.89
C SER A 203 6.47 -2.41 -14.76
N ASN A 204 5.58 -1.98 -13.86
CA ASN A 204 5.99 -1.21 -12.67
C ASN A 204 6.88 -2.03 -11.73
N TYR A 205 6.55 -3.30 -11.50
CA TYR A 205 7.38 -4.20 -10.70
C TYR A 205 8.76 -4.41 -11.34
N ASP A 206 8.82 -4.67 -12.65
CA ASP A 206 10.07 -4.90 -13.38
C ASP A 206 10.96 -3.64 -13.35
N PHE A 207 10.37 -2.46 -13.58
CA PHE A 207 11.07 -1.19 -13.43
C PHE A 207 11.63 -1.00 -12.02
N ALA A 208 10.80 -1.16 -10.99
CA ALA A 208 11.23 -1.01 -9.60
C ALA A 208 12.34 -2.00 -9.24
N LYS A 209 12.23 -3.24 -9.70
CA LYS A 209 13.25 -4.26 -9.52
C LYS A 209 14.61 -3.83 -10.13
N HIS A 210 14.61 -3.22 -11.30
CA HIS A 210 15.84 -2.77 -11.95
C HIS A 210 16.48 -1.56 -11.23
N VAL A 211 15.67 -0.63 -10.73
CA VAL A 211 16.21 0.61 -10.12
C VAL A 211 16.40 0.53 -8.61
N MET A 212 15.65 -0.32 -7.90
CA MET A 212 15.59 -0.33 -6.44
C MET A 212 16.24 -1.56 -5.79
N SER A 213 16.52 -2.65 -6.53
CA SER A 213 17.04 -3.89 -5.94
C SER A 213 18.42 -3.77 -5.30
N ASP A 214 19.20 -2.75 -5.62
CA ASP A 214 20.47 -2.49 -4.95
C ASP A 214 20.26 -1.88 -3.56
N ALA A 215 19.26 -1.04 -3.41
CA ALA A 215 18.88 -0.37 -2.18
C ALA A 215 18.00 -1.25 -1.28
N VAL A 216 17.06 -2.00 -1.88
CA VAL A 216 16.05 -2.80 -1.19
C VAL A 216 16.39 -4.28 -1.36
N LYS A 217 16.58 -4.98 -0.26
CA LYS A 217 16.83 -6.44 -0.24
C LYS A 217 15.63 -7.17 0.37
N PRO A 218 15.47 -8.48 0.10
CA PRO A 218 14.49 -9.28 0.84
C PRO A 218 14.64 -9.07 2.35
N GLN A 219 13.53 -9.04 3.07
CA GLN A 219 13.40 -8.73 4.49
C GLN A 219 13.77 -7.28 4.90
N SER A 220 14.06 -6.38 3.93
CA SER A 220 14.15 -4.96 4.22
C SER A 220 12.84 -4.44 4.80
N ASN A 221 12.92 -3.57 5.81
CA ASN A 221 11.76 -2.87 6.34
C ASN A 221 11.39 -1.69 5.43
N ILE A 222 10.12 -1.56 5.14
CA ILE A 222 9.54 -0.47 4.34
C ILE A 222 8.40 0.16 5.13
N ILE A 223 8.22 1.48 5.01
CA ILE A 223 7.05 2.17 5.59
C ILE A 223 6.18 2.69 4.45
N SER A 224 4.93 2.26 4.42
CA SER A 224 3.92 2.78 3.52
C SER A 224 3.23 3.98 4.16
N ILE A 225 3.48 5.17 3.63
CA ILE A 225 2.91 6.46 4.08
C ILE A 225 2.00 7.10 3.04
N LEU A 226 2.14 6.73 1.77
CA LEU A 226 1.27 7.17 0.69
C LEU A 226 0.00 6.32 0.65
N PRO A 227 -1.16 6.86 0.22
CA PRO A 227 -2.37 6.07 0.09
C PRO A 227 -2.16 4.87 -0.86
N MET A 228 -2.43 3.65 -0.39
CA MET A 228 -2.32 2.44 -1.21
C MET A 228 -3.37 2.41 -2.35
N ALA A 229 -4.47 3.14 -2.21
CA ALA A 229 -5.43 3.33 -3.29
C ALA A 229 -4.93 4.26 -4.41
N HIS A 230 -3.79 4.92 -4.24
CA HIS A 230 -3.12 5.72 -5.27
C HIS A 230 -1.99 4.92 -5.91
N MET A 231 -1.88 4.93 -7.26
CA MET A 231 -0.93 4.09 -8.00
C MET A 231 0.52 4.24 -7.54
N TYR A 232 0.95 5.44 -7.15
CA TYR A 232 2.32 5.67 -6.67
C TYR A 232 2.60 4.89 -5.37
N GLY A 233 1.73 5.01 -4.37
CA GLY A 233 1.83 4.24 -3.13
C GLY A 233 1.65 2.74 -3.36
N MET A 234 0.66 2.36 -4.17
CA MET A 234 0.39 0.96 -4.51
C MET A 234 1.60 0.27 -5.14
N SER A 235 2.22 0.89 -6.14
CA SER A 235 3.30 0.28 -6.92
C SER A 235 4.62 0.23 -6.15
N PHE A 236 4.97 1.31 -5.42
CA PHE A 236 6.33 1.53 -4.89
C PHE A 236 6.44 1.56 -3.35
N GLU A 237 5.34 1.37 -2.61
CA GLU A 237 5.35 1.16 -1.15
C GLU A 237 4.63 -0.13 -0.75
N PHE A 238 4.09 -0.89 -1.72
CA PHE A 238 3.37 -2.11 -1.43
C PHE A 238 3.69 -3.24 -2.41
N LEU A 239 3.28 -3.14 -3.69
CA LEU A 239 3.38 -4.29 -4.60
C LEU A 239 4.82 -4.71 -4.87
N PHE A 240 5.71 -3.76 -5.19
CA PHE A 240 7.12 -4.08 -5.41
C PHE A 240 7.75 -4.70 -4.17
N GLU A 241 7.58 -4.07 -3.02
CA GLU A 241 8.18 -4.52 -1.76
C GLU A 241 7.67 -5.89 -1.35
N PHE A 242 6.36 -6.13 -1.43
CA PHE A 242 5.77 -7.43 -1.13
C PHE A 242 6.28 -8.52 -2.08
N LEU A 243 6.34 -8.23 -3.38
CA LEU A 243 6.87 -9.17 -4.38
C LEU A 243 8.39 -9.41 -4.21
N HIS A 244 9.11 -8.43 -3.69
CA HIS A 244 10.55 -8.54 -3.45
C HIS A 244 10.90 -9.26 -2.13
N GLY A 245 9.92 -9.56 -1.30
CA GLY A 245 10.10 -10.26 -0.03
C GLY A 245 10.42 -9.33 1.15
N CYS A 246 9.99 -8.07 1.09
CA CYS A 246 10.20 -7.09 2.15
C CYS A 246 9.13 -7.20 3.24
N HIS A 247 9.40 -6.54 4.38
CA HIS A 247 8.48 -6.35 5.47
C HIS A 247 7.89 -4.93 5.42
N VAL A 248 6.60 -4.81 5.10
CA VAL A 248 5.91 -3.53 4.92
C VAL A 248 5.15 -3.13 6.17
N PHE A 249 5.40 -1.91 6.65
CA PHE A 249 4.73 -1.31 7.81
C PHE A 249 3.73 -0.24 7.36
N TYR A 250 2.49 -0.36 7.80
CA TYR A 250 1.42 0.58 7.50
C TYR A 250 1.15 1.52 8.65
N LEU A 251 1.04 2.82 8.36
CA LEU A 251 0.57 3.81 9.33
C LEU A 251 -0.96 3.85 9.32
N THR A 252 -1.60 3.13 10.22
CA THR A 252 -3.07 3.01 10.31
C THR A 252 -3.77 4.27 10.82
N ARG A 253 -3.00 5.23 11.38
CA ARG A 253 -3.49 6.53 11.85
C ARG A 253 -3.14 7.63 10.86
N VAL A 254 -3.88 8.76 10.93
CA VAL A 254 -3.55 9.95 10.14
C VAL A 254 -2.08 10.34 10.36
N PRO A 255 -1.24 10.33 9.33
CA PRO A 255 0.18 10.54 9.48
C PRO A 255 0.49 12.01 9.78
N SER A 256 0.72 12.33 11.07
CA SER A 256 1.34 13.60 11.43
C SER A 256 2.87 13.52 11.28
N PRO A 257 3.58 14.64 11.08
CA PRO A 257 5.05 14.63 11.00
C PRO A 257 5.73 14.01 12.24
N ALA A 258 5.08 14.08 13.40
CA ALA A 258 5.58 13.46 14.63
C ALA A 258 5.44 11.93 14.60
N ILE A 259 4.30 11.43 14.14
CA ILE A 259 4.04 9.98 14.00
C ILE A 259 4.95 9.37 12.94
N ILE A 260 5.08 10.04 11.77
CA ILE A 260 5.97 9.59 10.68
C ILE A 260 7.41 9.48 11.18
N ALA A 261 7.93 10.53 11.83
CA ALA A 261 9.31 10.52 12.29
C ALA A 261 9.55 9.49 13.42
N LYS A 262 8.54 9.20 14.27
CA LYS A 262 8.61 8.11 15.24
C LYS A 262 8.66 6.75 14.53
N ALA A 263 7.84 6.56 13.52
CA ALA A 263 7.82 5.34 12.72
C ALA A 263 9.16 5.13 12.00
N PHE A 264 9.73 6.17 11.39
CA PHE A 264 11.06 6.07 10.76
C PHE A 264 12.15 5.68 11.77
N ALA A 265 12.15 6.28 12.96
CA ALA A 265 13.14 5.97 13.99
C ALA A 265 13.06 4.53 14.50
N GLU A 266 11.85 3.95 14.56
CA GLU A 266 11.63 2.59 15.07
C GLU A 266 11.79 1.54 13.97
N VAL A 267 11.23 1.77 12.79
CA VAL A 267 11.21 0.82 11.67
C VAL A 267 12.54 0.83 10.91
N LYS A 268 13.19 2.00 10.79
CA LYS A 268 14.44 2.20 10.05
C LYS A 268 14.34 1.66 8.60
N PRO A 269 13.47 2.24 7.78
CA PRO A 269 13.20 1.74 6.43
C PRO A 269 14.46 1.78 5.56
N ALA A 270 14.60 0.81 4.63
CA ALA A 270 15.72 0.74 3.69
C ALA A 270 15.63 1.81 2.60
N ILE A 271 14.42 2.17 2.20
CA ILE A 271 14.12 3.25 1.25
C ILE A 271 12.87 4.00 1.74
N ILE A 272 12.79 5.29 1.38
CA ILE A 272 11.62 6.11 1.71
C ILE A 272 11.06 6.67 0.42
N ILE A 273 9.76 6.48 0.21
CA ILE A 273 9.03 7.06 -0.91
C ILE A 273 8.07 8.09 -0.34
N ALA A 274 8.09 9.30 -0.84
CA ALA A 274 7.31 10.38 -0.25
C ALA A 274 6.87 11.42 -1.27
N VAL A 275 5.83 12.18 -0.93
CA VAL A 275 5.50 13.41 -1.62
C VAL A 275 6.26 14.59 -0.99
N PRO A 276 6.59 15.64 -1.76
CA PRO A 276 7.34 16.82 -1.29
C PRO A 276 6.86 17.36 0.05
N LEU A 277 5.54 17.50 0.22
CA LEU A 277 4.93 18.08 1.42
C LEU A 277 5.32 17.34 2.72
N VAL A 278 5.51 16.02 2.68
CA VAL A 278 5.92 15.23 3.85
C VAL A 278 7.34 15.60 4.25
N ILE A 279 8.24 15.61 3.28
CA ILE A 279 9.67 15.93 3.51
C ILE A 279 9.83 17.37 3.97
N GLU A 280 9.18 18.32 3.28
CA GLU A 280 9.21 19.74 3.65
C GLU A 280 8.73 19.98 5.09
N LYS A 281 7.65 19.36 5.50
CA LYS A 281 7.13 19.48 6.88
C LYS A 281 8.12 18.94 7.92
N ILE A 282 8.78 17.83 7.64
CA ILE A 282 9.80 17.26 8.55
C ILE A 282 11.01 18.20 8.62
N ILE A 283 11.55 18.63 7.49
CA ILE A 283 12.71 19.53 7.43
C ILE A 283 12.40 20.85 8.13
N ARG A 284 11.29 21.51 7.81
CA ARG A 284 10.91 22.79 8.41
C ARG A 284 10.64 22.72 9.89
N LYS A 285 10.01 21.63 10.38
CA LYS A 285 9.63 21.51 11.80
C LYS A 285 10.74 20.95 12.68
N ARG A 286 11.61 20.09 12.18
CA ARG A 286 12.60 19.37 13.00
C ARG A 286 14.05 19.75 12.73
N VAL A 287 14.37 20.20 11.52
CA VAL A 287 15.73 20.47 11.10
C VAL A 287 16.03 21.97 11.16
N PHE A 288 15.26 22.78 10.45
CA PHE A 288 15.50 24.22 10.36
C PHE A 288 15.60 24.94 11.71
N PRO A 289 14.74 24.67 12.71
CA PRO A 289 14.89 25.33 14.02
C PRO A 289 16.22 25.05 14.74
N LYS A 290 16.87 23.91 14.42
CA LYS A 290 18.15 23.53 15.02
C LYS A 290 19.35 24.16 14.33
N ILE A 291 19.22 24.50 13.03
CA ILE A 291 20.34 24.98 12.21
C ILE A 291 20.25 26.50 11.87
N GLN A 292 19.11 27.13 12.10
CA GLN A 292 18.89 28.56 11.81
C GLN A 292 19.39 29.49 12.91
N ASN A 293 20.12 29.01 13.90
CA ASN A 293 20.73 29.88 14.92
C ASN A 293 21.95 30.65 14.33
N ASN A 294 22.21 31.85 14.83
CA ASN A 294 23.24 32.77 14.32
C ASN A 294 24.64 32.09 14.30
N LYS A 295 24.97 31.24 15.26
CA LYS A 295 26.26 30.54 15.31
C LYS A 295 26.41 29.53 14.17
N MET A 296 25.36 28.78 13.87
CA MET A 296 25.36 27.79 12.79
C MET A 296 25.44 28.47 11.42
N ARG A 297 24.74 29.59 11.26
CA ARG A 297 24.75 30.42 10.04
C ARG A 297 26.16 30.95 9.74
N LEU A 298 26.89 31.38 10.76
CA LEU A 298 28.29 31.83 10.63
C LEU A 298 29.21 30.68 10.21
N LEU A 299 29.08 29.50 10.85
CA LEU A 299 29.89 28.33 10.54
C LEU A 299 29.65 27.78 9.14
N LEU A 300 28.41 27.84 8.63
CA LEU A 300 28.06 27.43 7.28
C LEU A 300 28.65 28.29 6.17
N ASN A 301 29.00 29.54 6.50
CA ASN A 301 29.64 30.49 5.57
C ASN A 301 31.17 30.42 5.57
N MET A 302 31.80 29.59 6.40
CA MET A 302 33.25 29.45 6.47
C MET A 302 33.73 28.27 5.57
N PRO A 303 34.51 28.56 4.48
CA PRO A 303 34.82 27.54 3.45
C PRO A 303 35.48 26.25 3.96
N LEU A 304 36.37 26.37 4.93
CA LEU A 304 37.12 25.21 5.49
C LEU A 304 36.32 24.41 6.54
N VAL A 305 35.32 25.03 7.17
CA VAL A 305 34.50 24.43 8.24
C VAL A 305 33.19 23.89 7.68
N SER A 306 32.71 24.47 6.57
CA SER A 306 31.41 24.16 5.96
C SER A 306 31.25 22.68 5.63
N LYS A 307 32.30 22.00 5.14
CA LYS A 307 32.24 20.58 4.76
C LYS A 307 31.95 19.66 5.95
N LYS A 308 32.64 19.86 7.07
CA LYS A 308 32.42 19.11 8.31
C LYS A 308 31.05 19.44 8.97
N VAL A 309 30.64 20.71 8.87
CA VAL A 309 29.35 21.16 9.40
C VAL A 309 28.20 20.58 8.56
N ASN A 310 28.31 20.64 7.23
CA ASN A 310 27.32 20.03 6.32
C ASN A 310 27.18 18.52 6.58
N GLN A 311 28.28 17.81 6.76
CA GLN A 311 28.23 16.38 7.10
C GLN A 311 27.49 16.11 8.40
N LYS A 312 27.75 16.87 9.46
CA LYS A 312 27.02 16.73 10.74
C LYS A 312 25.54 17.07 10.61
N ILE A 313 25.20 18.06 9.79
CA ILE A 313 23.80 18.39 9.50
C ILE A 313 23.15 17.28 8.70
N ARG A 314 23.82 16.73 7.68
CA ARG A 314 23.36 15.56 6.92
C ARG A 314 23.05 14.40 7.86
N GLU A 315 23.96 14.00 8.73
CA GLU A 315 23.76 12.93 9.71
C GLU A 315 22.54 13.20 10.62
N GLN A 316 22.33 14.46 11.06
CA GLN A 316 21.16 14.82 11.86
C GLN A 316 19.85 14.73 11.05
N VAL A 317 19.88 15.09 9.76
CA VAL A 317 18.74 14.95 8.86
C VAL A 317 18.46 13.48 8.59
N GLU A 318 19.47 12.68 8.25
CA GLU A 318 19.34 11.25 8.05
C GLU A 318 18.72 10.56 9.28
N ASN A 319 19.19 10.91 10.48
CA ASN A 319 18.63 10.39 11.74
C ASN A 319 17.15 10.78 11.95
N ALA A 320 16.71 11.92 11.43
CA ALA A 320 15.29 12.31 11.50
C ALA A 320 14.39 11.41 10.63
N PHE A 321 14.98 10.71 9.66
CA PHE A 321 14.36 9.73 8.77
C PHE A 321 14.71 8.27 9.11
N GLY A 322 15.25 8.01 10.32
CA GLY A 322 15.58 6.65 10.79
C GLY A 322 17.04 6.25 10.63
N GLY A 323 17.84 7.00 9.85
CA GLY A 323 19.30 6.84 9.73
C GLY A 323 19.80 5.56 9.06
N ASN A 324 18.92 4.81 8.38
CA ASN A 324 19.28 3.52 7.78
C ASN A 324 18.83 3.37 6.31
N PHE A 325 18.27 4.41 5.73
CA PHE A 325 17.78 4.36 4.35
C PHE A 325 18.92 4.62 3.36
N TYR A 326 18.81 4.01 2.19
CA TYR A 326 19.70 4.26 1.06
C TYR A 326 19.42 5.62 0.43
N GLU A 327 18.16 5.90 0.13
CA GLU A 327 17.72 7.12 -0.56
C GLU A 327 16.27 7.46 -0.22
N ILE A 328 15.91 8.73 -0.37
CA ILE A 328 14.50 9.18 -0.36
C ILE A 328 14.08 9.53 -1.78
N ILE A 329 13.06 8.84 -2.31
CA ILE A 329 12.46 9.15 -3.60
C ILE A 329 11.31 10.13 -3.38
N ILE A 330 11.41 11.33 -3.97
CA ILE A 330 10.44 12.41 -3.80
C ILE A 330 9.72 12.64 -5.12
N GLY A 331 8.42 12.40 -5.15
CA GLY A 331 7.64 12.52 -6.37
C GLY A 331 6.21 12.98 -6.17
N GLY A 332 5.48 13.13 -7.28
CA GLY A 332 4.04 13.44 -7.29
C GLY A 332 3.66 14.92 -7.24
N ALA A 333 4.59 15.84 -6.94
CA ALA A 333 4.36 17.29 -6.94
C ALA A 333 5.67 18.07 -7.06
N ALA A 334 5.58 19.38 -7.30
CA ALA A 334 6.76 20.27 -7.31
C ALA A 334 7.38 20.35 -5.90
N PHE A 335 8.70 20.25 -5.83
CA PHE A 335 9.45 20.35 -4.59
C PHE A 335 9.80 21.80 -4.24
N ASN A 336 9.69 22.18 -2.97
CA ASN A 336 10.00 23.54 -2.53
C ASN A 336 11.50 23.86 -2.71
N GLN A 337 11.79 24.91 -3.43
CA GLN A 337 13.15 25.33 -3.86
C GLN A 337 14.12 25.58 -2.68
N GLU A 338 13.61 26.14 -1.56
CA GLU A 338 14.43 26.36 -0.36
C GLU A 338 14.88 25.04 0.28
N VAL A 339 13.93 24.10 0.41
CA VAL A 339 14.20 22.78 0.99
C VAL A 339 15.10 21.98 0.06
N GLU A 340 14.82 21.98 -1.22
CA GLU A 340 15.65 21.31 -2.23
C GLU A 340 17.10 21.82 -2.22
N SER A 341 17.27 23.15 -2.27
CA SER A 341 18.60 23.80 -2.21
C SER A 341 19.34 23.46 -0.91
N PHE A 342 18.61 23.35 0.20
CA PHE A 342 19.19 22.94 1.47
C PHE A 342 19.68 21.48 1.41
N LEU A 343 18.87 20.54 0.91
CA LEU A 343 19.25 19.13 0.79
C LEU A 343 20.44 18.93 -0.15
N LYS A 344 20.45 19.62 -1.30
CA LYS A 344 21.60 19.64 -2.24
C LYS A 344 22.88 20.13 -1.55
N ARG A 345 22.79 21.21 -0.78
CA ARG A 345 23.96 21.79 -0.09
C ARG A 345 24.61 20.81 0.91
N ILE A 346 23.83 19.99 1.60
CA ILE A 346 24.35 19.01 2.56
C ILE A 346 24.63 17.66 1.92
N ASP A 347 24.52 17.54 0.60
CA ASP A 347 24.67 16.29 -0.15
C ASP A 347 23.82 15.14 0.41
N PHE A 348 22.54 15.45 0.67
CA PHE A 348 21.57 14.50 1.23
C PHE A 348 21.10 13.51 0.15
N PRO A 349 20.99 12.19 0.46
CA PRO A 349 20.60 11.18 -0.52
C PRO A 349 19.10 11.26 -0.87
N TYR A 350 18.77 11.91 -1.97
CA TYR A 350 17.40 11.94 -2.51
C TYR A 350 17.38 12.05 -4.04
N THR A 351 16.31 11.54 -4.63
CA THR A 351 15.97 11.68 -6.05
C THR A 351 14.57 12.25 -6.23
#